data_2141a93ec4c2b14952335985c9bde491
#
_entry.id   2141a93ec4c2b14952335985c9bde491
#
_cell.length_a   1.000
_cell.length_b   1.000
_cell.length_c   1.000
_cell.angle_alpha   90.00
_cell.angle_beta   90.00
_cell.angle_gamma   90.00
#
_symmetry.space_group_name_H-M   'P 1'
#
loop_
_entity.id
_entity.type
_entity.pdbx_description
1 polymer ?
#
loop_
_entity_poly.entity_id
_entity_poly.type
_entity_poly.pdbx_seq_one_letter_code
_entity_poly.pdbx_strand_id
1 'polypeptide(L)'
;MTDGPRGLWNGPPQRLPDGFTMTRSAGDYEHIAVCEVWTHPAGWEVRLSIDGTSLPTTTVVRSAAEMRLMVESWKVALLEKGWS
;
A
#
# COMPACT_ATOMS: atom_id res chain seq x y z
N MET A 1 -1.22 -26.51 18.02
CA MET A 1 -0.82 -25.89 17.71
C MET A 1 -0.42 -24.97 17.84
N THR A 2 -0.03 -24.70 17.97
CA THR A 2 0.26 -23.88 18.07
C THR A 2 0.66 -23.04 17.75
N ASP A 3 0.78 -22.87 17.74
CA ASP A 3 1.47 -22.32 17.26
C ASP A 3 2.25 -21.38 17.46
N GLY A 4 2.68 -21.32 17.92
CA GLY A 4 3.73 -20.44 18.23
C GLY A 4 3.54 -19.14 17.49
N PRO A 5 4.36 -18.12 17.72
CA PRO A 5 4.24 -16.88 16.97
C PRO A 5 4.43 -17.14 15.49
N ARG A 6 3.46 -16.69 14.75
CA ARG A 6 3.44 -16.92 13.32
C ARG A 6 3.46 -15.66 12.55
N GLY A 7 3.54 -14.57 13.22
CA GLY A 7 3.23 -13.33 12.62
C GLY A 7 1.78 -12.95 12.92
N LEU A 8 1.39 -11.78 12.52
CA LEU A 8 0.11 -11.21 12.89
C LEU A 8 -1.05 -11.80 12.11
N TRP A 9 -0.77 -12.35 10.94
CA TRP A 9 -1.82 -12.81 10.04
C TRP A 9 -1.50 -14.20 9.53
N ASN A 10 -2.44 -15.09 9.69
CA ASN A 10 -2.34 -16.44 9.16
C ASN A 10 -3.30 -16.59 7.99
N GLY A 11 -2.97 -17.48 7.06
CA GLY A 11 -3.81 -17.75 5.93
C GLY A 11 -3.48 -16.87 4.74
N PRO A 12 -4.34 -16.87 3.71
CA PRO A 12 -4.07 -16.10 2.49
C PRO A 12 -4.09 -14.61 2.77
N PRO A 13 -3.29 -13.83 2.03
CA PRO A 13 -3.30 -12.38 2.18
C PRO A 13 -4.68 -11.79 1.91
N GLN A 14 -5.05 -10.79 2.68
CA GLN A 14 -6.32 -10.09 2.53
C GLN A 14 -6.04 -8.61 2.37
N ARG A 15 -6.77 -7.97 1.45
CA ARG A 15 -6.66 -6.54 1.25
C ARG A 15 -7.46 -5.81 2.31
N LEU A 16 -6.85 -4.77 2.87
CA LEU A 16 -7.47 -3.94 3.89
C LEU A 16 -7.92 -2.61 3.27
N PRO A 17 -8.82 -1.87 3.95
CA PRO A 17 -9.37 -0.62 3.41
C PRO A 17 -8.47 0.60 3.58
N ASP A 18 -7.27 0.43 4.12
CA ASP A 18 -6.41 1.56 4.50
C ASP A 18 -5.67 2.21 3.33
N GLY A 19 -5.81 1.68 2.13
CA GLY A 19 -5.15 2.23 0.95
C GLY A 19 -5.85 3.46 0.38
N PHE A 20 -5.40 3.88 -0.81
CA PHE A 20 -5.99 5.03 -1.48
C PHE A 20 -5.79 4.91 -2.99
N THR A 21 -6.55 5.70 -3.73
CA THR A 21 -6.40 5.85 -5.18
C THR A 21 -6.30 7.34 -5.48
N MET A 22 -5.34 7.71 -6.32
CA MET A 22 -5.15 9.08 -6.75
C MET A 22 -4.98 9.11 -8.26
N THR A 23 -5.29 10.26 -8.85
CA THR A 23 -5.14 10.44 -10.29
C THR A 23 -4.33 11.67 -10.58
N ARG A 24 -3.76 11.71 -11.79
CA ARG A 24 -3.03 12.87 -12.28
C ARG A 24 -3.20 12.95 -13.78
N SER A 25 -3.61 14.13 -14.26
CA SER A 25 -3.74 14.36 -15.69
C SER A 25 -2.41 14.88 -16.25
N ALA A 26 -1.99 14.32 -17.37
CA ALA A 26 -0.78 14.74 -18.06
C ALA A 26 -1.08 14.75 -19.55
N GLY A 27 -1.32 15.94 -20.11
CA GLY A 27 -1.75 16.05 -21.49
C GLY A 27 -3.10 15.41 -21.68
N ASP A 28 -3.19 14.47 -22.64
CA ASP A 28 -4.43 13.78 -22.95
C ASP A 28 -4.60 12.50 -22.11
N TYR A 29 -3.67 12.21 -21.23
CA TYR A 29 -3.70 10.98 -20.46
C TYR A 29 -4.00 11.26 -19.01
N GLU A 30 -4.72 10.34 -18.39
CA GLU A 30 -4.91 10.35 -16.96
C GLU A 30 -4.16 9.16 -16.37
N HIS A 31 -3.31 9.43 -15.40
CA HIS A 31 -2.55 8.41 -14.68
C HIS A 31 -3.25 8.07 -13.37
N ILE A 32 -3.15 6.82 -12.96
CA ILE A 32 -3.79 6.32 -11.75
C ILE A 32 -2.73 5.72 -10.85
N ALA A 33 -2.69 6.18 -9.60
CA ALA A 33 -1.84 5.61 -8.56
C ALA A 33 -2.74 4.89 -7.56
N VAL A 34 -2.40 3.65 -7.25
CA VAL A 34 -3.15 2.84 -6.29
C VAL A 34 -2.21 2.39 -5.19
N CYS A 35 -2.57 2.72 -3.96
CA CYS A 35 -1.88 2.22 -2.78
C CYS A 35 -2.77 1.17 -2.14
N GLU A 36 -2.24 -0.04 -1.99
CA GLU A 36 -2.97 -1.15 -1.37
C GLU A 36 -2.26 -1.58 -0.11
N VAL A 37 -3.04 -1.94 0.89
CA VAL A 37 -2.52 -2.50 2.13
C VAL A 37 -3.05 -3.91 2.25
N TRP A 38 -2.13 -4.87 2.43
CA TRP A 38 -2.46 -6.28 2.53
C TRP A 38 -1.96 -6.85 3.85
N THR A 39 -2.65 -7.85 4.35
CA THR A 39 -2.15 -8.59 5.51
C THR A 39 -0.91 -9.39 5.09
N HIS A 40 0.04 -9.52 6.01
CA HIS A 40 1.30 -10.21 5.77
C HIS A 40 1.71 -10.92 7.06
N PRO A 41 2.33 -12.10 6.99
CA PRO A 41 2.72 -12.82 8.22
C PRO A 41 3.60 -11.99 9.15
N ALA A 42 4.40 -11.07 8.63
CA ALA A 42 5.25 -10.21 9.44
C ALA A 42 4.59 -8.88 9.81
N GLY A 43 3.34 -8.66 9.39
CA GLY A 43 2.64 -7.41 9.69
C GLY A 43 1.73 -6.98 8.56
N TRP A 44 2.13 -5.96 7.84
CA TRP A 44 1.35 -5.38 6.74
C TRP A 44 2.24 -5.16 5.54
N GLU A 45 1.71 -5.48 4.36
CA GLU A 45 2.38 -5.18 3.10
C GLU A 45 1.71 -3.99 2.46
N VAL A 46 2.48 -2.93 2.18
CA VAL A 46 1.95 -1.73 1.55
C VAL A 46 2.51 -1.67 0.13
N ARG A 47 1.63 -1.59 -0.86
CA ARG A 47 1.99 -1.63 -2.27
C ARG A 47 1.56 -0.33 -2.95
N LEU A 48 2.43 0.23 -3.77
CA LEU A 48 2.08 1.39 -4.60
C LEU A 48 2.33 1.03 -6.06
N SER A 49 1.31 1.15 -6.87
CA SER A 49 1.42 0.93 -8.30
C SER A 49 0.93 2.16 -9.06
N ILE A 50 1.55 2.40 -10.21
CA ILE A 50 1.17 3.49 -11.10
C ILE A 50 0.73 2.87 -12.43
N ASP A 51 -0.48 3.20 -12.86
CA ASP A 51 -1.05 2.72 -14.13
C ASP A 51 -1.02 1.20 -14.25
N GLY A 52 -1.29 0.50 -13.15
CA GLY A 52 -1.32 -0.95 -13.16
C GLY A 52 0.04 -1.61 -13.34
N THR A 53 1.10 -0.95 -12.88
CA THR A 53 2.46 -1.49 -12.96
C THR A 53 2.52 -2.93 -12.43
N SER A 54 3.10 -3.83 -13.21
CA SER A 54 3.19 -5.24 -12.83
C SER A 54 4.19 -5.50 -11.70
N LEU A 55 5.12 -4.56 -11.47
CA LEU A 55 6.09 -4.64 -10.38
C LEU A 55 5.92 -3.42 -9.48
N PRO A 56 4.92 -3.44 -8.60
CA PRO A 56 4.68 -2.30 -7.72
C PRO A 56 5.78 -2.13 -6.69
N THR A 57 5.94 -0.90 -6.21
CA THR A 57 6.79 -0.64 -5.07
C THR A 57 6.13 -1.24 -3.83
N THR A 58 6.86 -2.07 -3.10
CA THR A 58 6.31 -2.83 -1.99
C THR A 58 7.19 -2.67 -0.76
N THR A 59 6.54 -2.53 0.39
CA THR A 59 7.22 -2.44 1.67
C THR A 59 6.42 -3.24 2.69
N VAL A 60 7.11 -3.98 3.56
CA VAL A 60 6.50 -4.71 4.66
C VAL A 60 6.84 -3.99 5.96
N VAL A 61 5.81 -3.67 6.74
CA VAL A 61 5.97 -3.00 8.03
C VAL A 61 5.38 -3.87 9.12
N ARG A 62 5.82 -3.64 10.36
CA ARG A 62 5.51 -4.56 11.47
C ARG A 62 4.47 -4.03 12.44
N SER A 63 4.03 -2.80 12.30
CA SER A 63 3.02 -2.25 13.19
C SER A 63 1.99 -1.47 12.38
N ALA A 64 0.78 -1.38 12.93
CA ALA A 64 -0.29 -0.61 12.30
C ALA A 64 0.09 0.87 12.20
N ALA A 65 0.82 1.38 13.19
CA ALA A 65 1.27 2.77 13.17
C ALA A 65 2.23 3.00 12.01
N GLU A 66 3.19 2.09 11.81
CA GLU A 66 4.11 2.19 10.67
C GLU A 66 3.36 2.10 9.35
N MET A 67 2.37 1.23 9.27
CA MET A 67 1.57 1.09 8.06
C MET A 67 0.88 2.40 7.72
N ARG A 68 0.24 3.04 8.71
CA ARG A 68 -0.45 4.31 8.49
C ARG A 68 0.50 5.42 8.10
N LEU A 69 1.68 5.46 8.73
CA LEU A 69 2.69 6.44 8.38
C LEU A 69 3.19 6.26 6.95
N MET A 70 3.38 5.01 6.52
CA MET A 70 3.83 4.72 5.18
C MET A 70 2.78 5.15 4.15
N VAL A 71 1.52 4.80 4.38
CA VAL A 71 0.42 5.18 3.51
C VAL A 71 0.32 6.70 3.40
N GLU A 72 0.38 7.39 4.54
CA GLU A 72 0.28 8.85 4.56
C GLU A 72 1.48 9.50 3.89
N SER A 73 2.67 8.97 4.11
CA SER A 73 3.90 9.47 3.51
C SER A 73 3.83 9.39 1.98
N TRP A 74 3.38 8.26 1.44
CA TRP A 74 3.23 8.10 -0.01
C TRP A 74 2.17 9.03 -0.56
N LYS A 75 1.07 9.19 0.17
CA LYS A 75 0.00 10.09 -0.25
C LYS A 75 0.49 11.53 -0.33
N VAL A 76 1.20 12.00 0.69
CA VAL A 76 1.75 13.35 0.72
C VAL A 76 2.74 13.55 -0.44
N ALA A 77 3.61 12.56 -0.66
CA ALA A 77 4.59 12.65 -1.75
C ALA A 77 3.89 12.79 -3.11
N LEU A 78 2.80 12.05 -3.31
CA LEU A 78 2.04 12.15 -4.56
C LEU A 78 1.33 13.48 -4.67
N LEU A 79 0.75 13.98 -3.59
CA LEU A 79 0.11 15.30 -3.60
C LEU A 79 1.11 16.38 -4.02
N GLU A 80 2.34 16.31 -3.52
CA GLU A 80 3.37 17.27 -3.87
C GLU A 80 3.76 17.21 -5.35
N LYS A 81 3.51 16.08 -6.00
CA LYS A 81 3.80 15.89 -7.41
C LYS A 81 2.61 16.16 -8.32
N GLY A 82 1.53 16.68 -7.77
CA GLY A 82 0.36 17.05 -8.56
C GLY A 82 -0.72 16.00 -8.63
N TRP A 83 -0.62 14.91 -7.88
CA TRP A 83 -1.68 13.91 -7.81
C TRP A 83 -2.81 14.39 -6.90
N SER A 84 -4.00 13.92 -7.14
CA SER A 84 -5.14 14.28 -6.30
C SER A 84 -6.16 13.16 -6.17
#